data_f3aaa1bda2cf19ca987c4fb46de460ab
#
_entry.id   f3aaa1bda2cf19ca987c4fb46de460ab
#
_cell.length_a   1.000
_cell.length_b   1.000
_cell.length_c   1.000
_cell.angle_alpha   90.00
_cell.angle_beta   90.00
_cell.angle_gamma   90.00
#
_symmetry.space_group_name_H-M   'P 1'
#
loop_
_entity.id
_entity.type
_entity.pdbx_description
1 polymer ?
#
loop_
_entity_poly.entity_id
_entity_poly.type
_entity_poly.pdbx_seq_one_letter_code
_entity_poly.pdbx_strand_id
1 'polypeptide(L)'
;MAKEHYNSTKPHVNIGTIGHVDHGKTPTTAAITKWLSLQGRAKFEAYDQIDKAPEERERGITINTAHVEYETEKRHYAHVDCPGHADYIKNMITGAAQMDGAILVVAGTDGPMAQTKEHILLARQVGVPAIVVFINKCDDVDDPELLDLVEMDIRDVLTQNDFPGDEVPVIRGSAKVALDCTSTDPNAPEYACIKELMDAVDEYIPAPERDENKPFLMPVEDTMTITGRGTVATGRVERGVVKVNDTVEITGLTEEPKSTVVTGLEMFRKTLDEAVAGYNIGALLRGINRTDIERGQVLCKPGSIHPHTKFTGQVYVLKKEEGGRHTPFVSNYRPQFFFRTTDVTGVITLPADKEMCMPGDNVVMDVELITPIAIEEGLRFAIREGGRTVGSGVVTKING
;
A
#
# COMPACT_ATOMS: atom_id res chain seq x y z
N MET A 1 -23.82 17.11 14.62
CA MET A 1 -23.99 17.53 13.23
C MET A 1 -24.15 16.27 12.41
N ALA A 2 -25.04 16.24 11.41
CA ALA A 2 -25.15 15.14 10.46
C ALA A 2 -23.83 15.11 9.67
N LYS A 3 -23.30 13.91 9.41
CA LYS A 3 -22.11 13.75 8.56
C LYS A 3 -22.52 14.05 7.12
N GLU A 4 -21.60 14.61 6.35
CA GLU A 4 -21.79 14.79 4.91
C GLU A 4 -21.87 13.42 4.21
N HIS A 5 -22.65 13.36 3.12
CA HIS A 5 -22.72 12.18 2.28
C HIS A 5 -21.66 12.27 1.17
N TYR A 6 -20.98 11.19 0.87
CA TYR A 6 -20.00 11.15 -0.21
C TYR A 6 -20.70 11.13 -1.56
N ASN A 7 -20.34 12.06 -2.44
CA ASN A 7 -20.96 12.25 -3.76
C ASN A 7 -19.93 12.63 -4.83
N SER A 8 -18.80 11.91 -4.92
CA SER A 8 -17.89 12.15 -6.04
C SER A 8 -18.36 11.42 -7.29
N THR A 9 -18.38 12.14 -8.41
CA THR A 9 -18.65 11.59 -9.76
C THR A 9 -17.36 11.27 -10.52
N LYS A 10 -16.19 11.59 -9.93
CA LYS A 10 -14.88 11.37 -10.54
C LYS A 10 -14.39 9.96 -10.29
N PRO A 11 -13.63 9.38 -11.22
CA PRO A 11 -12.96 8.09 -10.99
C PRO A 11 -12.11 8.13 -9.70
N HIS A 12 -12.27 7.14 -8.84
CA HIS A 12 -11.52 7.00 -7.59
C HIS A 12 -10.23 6.21 -7.83
N VAL A 13 -9.09 6.76 -7.40
CA VAL A 13 -7.77 6.17 -7.55
C VAL A 13 -7.04 6.18 -6.21
N ASN A 14 -6.46 5.06 -5.84
CA ASN A 14 -5.61 4.96 -4.65
C ASN A 14 -4.16 5.13 -5.08
N ILE A 15 -3.49 6.15 -4.57
CA ILE A 15 -2.06 6.33 -4.77
C ILE A 15 -1.35 6.42 -3.44
N GLY A 16 -0.03 6.35 -3.43
CA GLY A 16 0.71 6.58 -2.21
C GLY A 16 2.15 6.96 -2.46
N THR A 17 2.78 7.51 -1.42
CA THR A 17 4.20 7.85 -1.41
C THR A 17 5.02 6.68 -0.87
N ILE A 18 6.05 6.28 -1.63
CA ILE A 18 7.04 5.27 -1.26
C ILE A 18 8.45 5.85 -1.41
N GLY A 19 9.44 5.25 -0.77
CA GLY A 19 10.84 5.70 -0.83
C GLY A 19 11.53 5.63 0.52
N HIS A 20 12.81 6.00 0.54
CA HIS A 20 13.65 5.92 1.73
C HIS A 20 13.17 6.84 2.86
N VAL A 21 13.57 6.55 4.10
CA VAL A 21 13.41 7.47 5.24
C VAL A 21 14.10 8.80 4.91
N ASP A 22 13.57 9.92 5.40
CA ASP A 22 14.08 11.27 5.21
C ASP A 22 14.16 11.82 3.76
N HIS A 23 13.67 11.07 2.75
CA HIS A 23 13.56 11.59 1.39
C HIS A 23 12.40 12.57 1.18
N GLY A 24 11.53 12.75 2.18
CA GLY A 24 10.49 13.78 2.16
C GLY A 24 9.13 13.31 1.62
N LYS A 25 8.74 12.03 1.85
CA LYS A 25 7.43 11.49 1.48
C LYS A 25 6.28 12.28 2.09
N THR A 26 6.24 12.37 3.42
CA THR A 26 5.20 13.12 4.15
C THR A 26 5.19 14.61 3.81
N PRO A 27 6.33 15.31 3.70
CA PRO A 27 6.37 16.66 3.15
C PRO A 27 5.80 16.78 1.74
N THR A 28 6.04 15.82 0.85
CA THR A 28 5.47 15.80 -0.51
C THR A 28 3.94 15.67 -0.45
N THR A 29 3.43 14.74 0.36
CA THR A 29 2.00 14.58 0.61
C THR A 29 1.37 15.87 1.15
N ALA A 30 2.00 16.52 2.12
CA ALA A 30 1.54 17.80 2.67
C ALA A 30 1.56 18.92 1.62
N ALA A 31 2.60 19.00 0.76
CA ALA A 31 2.69 19.99 -0.31
C ALA A 31 1.57 19.81 -1.36
N ILE A 32 1.24 18.56 -1.73
CA ILE A 32 0.11 18.26 -2.61
C ILE A 32 -1.19 18.76 -2.01
N THR A 33 -1.48 18.43 -0.75
CA THR A 33 -2.72 18.89 -0.09
C THR A 33 -2.78 20.41 0.04
N LYS A 34 -1.65 21.06 0.32
CA LYS A 34 -1.56 22.52 0.38
C LYS A 34 -1.92 23.15 -0.96
N TRP A 35 -1.26 22.74 -2.03
CA TRP A 35 -1.49 23.27 -3.37
C TRP A 35 -2.94 23.07 -3.84
N LEU A 36 -3.49 21.87 -3.62
CA LEU A 36 -4.89 21.58 -3.98
C LEU A 36 -5.90 22.31 -3.08
N SER A 37 -5.55 22.60 -1.83
CA SER A 37 -6.42 23.39 -0.95
C SER A 37 -6.63 24.82 -1.41
N LEU A 38 -5.63 25.43 -2.06
CA LEU A 38 -5.75 26.76 -2.67
C LEU A 38 -6.82 26.78 -3.79
N GLN A 39 -7.13 25.63 -4.35
CA GLN A 39 -8.11 25.44 -5.41
C GLN A 39 -9.46 24.91 -4.87
N GLY A 40 -9.60 24.74 -3.55
CA GLY A 40 -10.80 24.17 -2.92
C GLY A 40 -11.00 22.67 -3.18
N ARG A 41 -9.92 21.94 -3.57
CA ARG A 41 -9.95 20.53 -3.98
C ARG A 41 -9.36 19.58 -2.94
N ALA A 42 -8.84 20.11 -1.85
CA ALA A 42 -8.34 19.35 -0.71
C ALA A 42 -8.57 20.14 0.57
N LYS A 43 -8.55 19.44 1.69
CA LYS A 43 -8.27 20.05 2.98
C LYS A 43 -6.75 20.00 3.19
N PHE A 44 -6.12 21.13 3.47
CA PHE A 44 -4.70 21.14 3.81
C PHE A 44 -4.46 20.30 5.07
N GLU A 45 -3.61 19.30 4.93
CA GLU A 45 -3.11 18.46 6.04
C GLU A 45 -1.62 18.76 6.21
N ALA A 46 -1.27 19.44 7.31
CA ALA A 46 0.11 19.75 7.62
C ALA A 46 0.88 18.48 8.04
N TYR A 47 2.21 18.52 8.01
CA TYR A 47 3.07 17.38 8.35
C TYR A 47 2.67 16.71 9.68
N ASP A 48 2.47 17.47 10.74
CA ASP A 48 2.07 17.03 12.07
C ASP A 48 0.62 16.54 12.17
N GLN A 49 -0.17 16.75 11.12
CA GLN A 49 -1.54 16.25 11.00
C GLN A 49 -1.59 14.93 10.21
N ILE A 50 -0.59 14.65 9.37
CA ILE A 50 -0.39 13.39 8.68
C ILE A 50 0.23 12.40 9.66
N ASP A 51 1.39 12.71 10.22
CA ASP A 51 2.07 11.93 11.27
C ASP A 51 1.47 12.28 12.65
N LYS A 52 0.44 11.54 13.05
CA LYS A 52 -0.38 11.86 14.24
C LYS A 52 0.11 11.25 15.53
N ALA A 53 0.78 10.10 15.48
CA ALA A 53 1.22 9.39 16.67
C ALA A 53 2.31 10.19 17.42
N PRO A 54 2.27 10.22 18.76
CA PRO A 54 3.32 10.89 19.55
C PRO A 54 4.72 10.40 19.21
N GLU A 55 4.88 9.10 18.97
CA GLU A 55 6.16 8.48 18.61
C GLU A 55 6.64 8.90 17.21
N GLU A 56 5.74 9.11 16.25
CA GLU A 56 6.06 9.62 14.91
C GLU A 56 6.63 11.03 14.98
N ARG A 57 5.99 11.90 15.79
CA ARG A 57 6.43 13.28 16.00
C ARG A 57 7.75 13.38 16.74
N GLU A 58 7.96 12.52 17.75
CA GLU A 58 9.20 12.53 18.55
C GLU A 58 10.40 12.05 17.73
N ARG A 59 10.19 11.05 16.87
CA ARG A 59 11.25 10.46 16.02
C ARG A 59 11.39 11.14 14.66
N GLY A 60 10.41 11.93 14.23
CA GLY A 60 10.37 12.57 12.92
C GLY A 60 10.23 11.58 11.76
N ILE A 61 9.66 10.38 12.00
CA ILE A 61 9.48 9.33 10.99
C ILE A 61 8.05 8.81 10.99
N THR A 62 7.53 8.47 9.82
CA THR A 62 6.23 7.81 9.68
C THR A 62 6.34 6.35 10.11
N ILE A 63 5.47 5.92 11.02
CA ILE A 63 5.40 4.54 11.54
C ILE A 63 4.20 3.81 10.94
N ASN A 64 3.04 4.45 10.98
CA ASN A 64 1.79 3.92 10.45
C ASN A 64 1.45 4.55 9.11
N THR A 65 0.69 3.83 8.28
CA THR A 65 0.14 4.42 7.06
C THR A 65 -0.88 5.51 7.41
N ALA A 66 -0.73 6.67 6.79
CA ALA A 66 -1.71 7.75 6.90
C ALA A 66 -2.51 7.87 5.60
N HIS A 67 -3.81 8.14 5.72
CA HIS A 67 -4.70 8.30 4.57
C HIS A 67 -5.14 9.76 4.46
N VAL A 68 -4.95 10.34 3.29
CA VAL A 68 -5.31 11.71 2.95
C VAL A 68 -6.21 11.71 1.71
N GLU A 69 -7.21 12.60 1.68
CA GLU A 69 -8.17 12.73 0.57
C GLU A 69 -7.93 14.04 -0.18
N TYR A 70 -7.95 13.97 -1.51
CA TYR A 70 -7.97 15.16 -2.36
C TYR A 70 -8.48 14.86 -3.77
N GLU A 71 -8.74 15.91 -4.54
CA GLU A 71 -9.19 15.80 -5.92
C GLU A 71 -8.34 16.67 -6.87
N THR A 72 -8.15 16.16 -8.09
CA THR A 72 -7.76 16.98 -9.25
C THR A 72 -8.98 17.35 -10.08
N GLU A 73 -8.79 17.93 -11.23
CA GLU A 73 -9.89 18.13 -12.19
C GLU A 73 -10.45 16.81 -12.71
N LYS A 74 -9.57 15.81 -12.88
CA LYS A 74 -9.86 14.55 -13.55
C LYS A 74 -10.30 13.45 -12.60
N ARG A 75 -9.75 13.40 -11.36
CA ARG A 75 -9.85 12.23 -10.47
C ARG A 75 -10.02 12.62 -9.01
N HIS A 76 -10.58 11.68 -8.25
CA HIS A 76 -10.61 11.68 -6.78
C HIS A 76 -9.53 10.71 -6.26
N TYR A 77 -8.72 11.16 -5.32
CA TYR A 77 -7.60 10.39 -4.79
C TYR A 77 -7.75 10.07 -3.30
N ALA A 78 -7.54 8.80 -2.97
CA ALA A 78 -7.12 8.38 -1.64
C ALA A 78 -5.60 8.21 -1.67
N HIS A 79 -4.88 9.00 -0.88
CA HIS A 79 -3.43 8.97 -0.82
C HIS A 79 -2.98 8.28 0.47
N VAL A 80 -2.15 7.26 0.33
CA VAL A 80 -1.56 6.49 1.42
C VAL A 80 -0.12 6.94 1.61
N ASP A 81 0.17 7.63 2.70
CA ASP A 81 1.55 7.95 3.07
C ASP A 81 2.20 6.77 3.80
N CYS A 82 3.22 6.18 3.19
CA CYS A 82 3.86 4.96 3.68
C CYS A 82 5.11 5.25 4.51
N PRO A 83 5.36 4.46 5.58
CA PRO A 83 6.62 4.55 6.31
C PRO A 83 7.82 4.24 5.41
N GLY A 84 8.95 4.93 5.68
CA GLY A 84 10.20 4.73 4.94
C GLY A 84 11.20 3.83 5.65
N HIS A 85 11.07 3.63 6.96
CA HIS A 85 12.03 2.90 7.77
C HIS A 85 11.86 1.38 7.66
N ALA A 86 12.97 0.64 7.61
CA ALA A 86 12.97 -0.82 7.46
C ALA A 86 12.18 -1.57 8.56
N ASP A 87 12.14 -1.05 9.78
CA ASP A 87 11.39 -1.67 10.89
C ASP A 87 9.87 -1.68 10.64
N TYR A 88 9.36 -0.78 9.79
CA TYR A 88 7.93 -0.62 9.50
C TYR A 88 7.53 -1.13 8.11
N ILE A 89 8.37 -1.93 7.49
CA ILE A 89 8.15 -2.48 6.15
C ILE A 89 6.82 -3.24 6.03
N LYS A 90 6.34 -3.87 7.11
CA LYS A 90 5.04 -4.51 7.18
C LYS A 90 3.89 -3.52 6.88
N ASN A 91 3.96 -2.31 7.46
CA ASN A 91 2.98 -1.27 7.20
C ASN A 91 3.10 -0.71 5.78
N MET A 92 4.35 -0.60 5.27
CA MET A 92 4.60 -0.25 3.88
C MET A 92 3.99 -1.26 2.89
N ILE A 93 4.18 -2.56 3.11
CA ILE A 93 3.59 -3.62 2.26
C ILE A 93 2.05 -3.52 2.28
N THR A 94 1.46 -3.35 3.46
CA THR A 94 0.02 -3.20 3.60
C THR A 94 -0.51 -1.96 2.85
N GLY A 95 0.18 -0.83 2.97
CA GLY A 95 -0.15 0.39 2.25
C GLY A 95 0.00 0.23 0.74
N ALA A 96 1.13 -0.32 0.28
CA ALA A 96 1.40 -0.52 -1.13
C ALA A 96 0.41 -1.49 -1.81
N ALA A 97 -0.07 -2.51 -1.10
CA ALA A 97 -1.07 -3.44 -1.63
C ALA A 97 -2.42 -2.78 -1.96
N GLN A 98 -2.66 -1.56 -1.45
CA GLN A 98 -3.87 -0.80 -1.71
C GLN A 98 -3.75 0.17 -2.89
N MET A 99 -2.54 0.38 -3.42
CA MET A 99 -2.28 1.41 -4.41
C MET A 99 -2.61 0.96 -5.82
N ASP A 100 -3.22 1.85 -6.58
CA ASP A 100 -3.41 1.75 -8.03
C ASP A 100 -2.24 2.39 -8.79
N GLY A 101 -1.38 3.10 -8.07
CA GLY A 101 -0.13 3.69 -8.54
C GLY A 101 0.65 4.29 -7.37
N ALA A 102 1.94 4.52 -7.53
CA ALA A 102 2.78 5.07 -6.48
C ALA A 102 3.57 6.30 -6.95
N ILE A 103 3.86 7.21 -6.01
CA ILE A 103 4.84 8.28 -6.16
C ILE A 103 6.10 7.83 -5.43
N LEU A 104 7.16 7.59 -6.18
CA LEU A 104 8.47 7.27 -5.63
C LEU A 104 9.21 8.58 -5.32
N VAL A 105 9.41 8.86 -4.03
CA VAL A 105 10.12 10.07 -3.57
C VAL A 105 11.58 9.73 -3.29
N VAL A 106 12.49 10.40 -3.99
CA VAL A 106 13.95 10.25 -3.86
C VAL A 106 14.58 11.62 -3.62
N ALA A 107 15.43 11.74 -2.61
CA ALA A 107 16.17 12.99 -2.41
C ALA A 107 17.26 13.15 -3.48
N GLY A 108 17.32 14.32 -4.11
CA GLY A 108 18.34 14.63 -5.13
C GLY A 108 19.76 14.65 -4.57
N THR A 109 19.91 14.86 -3.25
CA THR A 109 21.20 14.83 -2.54
C THR A 109 21.76 13.42 -2.36
N ASP A 110 20.88 12.39 -2.25
CA ASP A 110 21.27 11.06 -1.79
C ASP A 110 21.11 9.98 -2.88
N GLY A 111 20.21 10.23 -3.86
CA GLY A 111 19.85 9.25 -4.87
C GLY A 111 19.08 8.03 -4.32
N PRO A 112 18.96 6.94 -5.11
CA PRO A 112 18.22 5.76 -4.70
C PRO A 112 19.00 4.92 -3.67
N MET A 113 18.53 4.94 -2.42
CA MET A 113 19.09 4.24 -1.27
C MET A 113 18.55 2.79 -1.17
N ALA A 114 19.06 2.02 -0.20
CA ALA A 114 18.69 0.61 -0.02
C ALA A 114 17.18 0.40 0.14
N GLN A 115 16.50 1.23 0.95
CA GLN A 115 15.05 1.11 1.16
C GLN A 115 14.27 1.59 -0.09
N THR A 116 14.80 2.51 -0.88
CA THR A 116 14.21 2.88 -2.18
C THR A 116 14.09 1.65 -3.09
N LYS A 117 15.18 0.89 -3.20
CA LYS A 117 15.23 -0.36 -3.99
C LYS A 117 14.28 -1.42 -3.45
N GLU A 118 14.25 -1.60 -2.12
CA GLU A 118 13.32 -2.53 -1.46
C GLU A 118 11.86 -2.13 -1.69
N HIS A 119 11.53 -0.85 -1.61
CA HIS A 119 10.16 -0.36 -1.83
C HIS A 119 9.69 -0.54 -3.28
N ILE A 120 10.57 -0.32 -4.27
CA ILE A 120 10.27 -0.59 -5.68
C ILE A 120 10.00 -2.09 -5.90
N LEU A 121 10.87 -2.95 -5.36
CA LEU A 121 10.69 -4.40 -5.42
C LEU A 121 9.36 -4.84 -4.80
N LEU A 122 9.05 -4.36 -3.60
CA LEU A 122 7.82 -4.70 -2.90
C LEU A 122 6.58 -4.16 -3.63
N ALA A 123 6.62 -2.93 -4.14
CA ALA A 123 5.54 -2.37 -4.95
C ALA A 123 5.24 -3.26 -6.16
N ARG A 124 6.30 -3.75 -6.84
CA ARG A 124 6.13 -4.70 -7.95
C ARG A 124 5.49 -6.01 -7.50
N GLN A 125 5.92 -6.57 -6.37
CA GLN A 125 5.43 -7.83 -5.83
C GLN A 125 3.96 -7.76 -5.42
N VAL A 126 3.53 -6.67 -4.76
CA VAL A 126 2.12 -6.49 -4.39
C VAL A 126 1.24 -6.06 -5.55
N GLY A 127 1.82 -5.80 -6.72
CA GLY A 127 1.09 -5.55 -7.96
C GLY A 127 0.75 -4.09 -8.24
N VAL A 128 1.51 -3.13 -7.70
CA VAL A 128 1.40 -1.70 -8.09
C VAL A 128 1.71 -1.58 -9.60
N PRO A 129 0.75 -1.12 -10.42
CA PRO A 129 0.90 -1.18 -11.87
C PRO A 129 1.80 -0.09 -12.46
N ALA A 130 1.89 1.08 -11.81
CA ALA A 130 2.64 2.22 -12.31
C ALA A 130 3.26 3.05 -11.19
N ILE A 131 4.42 3.66 -11.47
CA ILE A 131 5.14 4.54 -10.56
C ILE A 131 5.42 5.85 -11.28
N VAL A 132 5.23 6.99 -10.59
CA VAL A 132 5.72 8.32 -10.99
C VAL A 132 6.84 8.69 -10.03
N VAL A 133 7.93 9.27 -10.51
CA VAL A 133 9.08 9.63 -9.68
C VAL A 133 9.06 11.13 -9.34
N PHE A 134 9.31 11.44 -8.08
CA PHE A 134 9.56 12.80 -7.62
C PHE A 134 10.97 12.89 -7.01
N ILE A 135 11.90 13.54 -7.71
CA ILE A 135 13.21 13.87 -7.17
C ILE A 135 13.04 15.13 -6.32
N ASN A 136 13.05 14.95 -5.01
CA ASN A 136 12.81 15.97 -4.01
C ASN A 136 14.12 16.60 -3.52
N LYS A 137 14.04 17.71 -2.78
CA LYS A 137 15.19 18.44 -2.23
C LYS A 137 16.15 18.99 -3.30
N CYS A 138 15.63 19.33 -4.48
CA CYS A 138 16.46 19.91 -5.54
C CYS A 138 16.99 21.31 -5.15
N ASP A 139 16.39 21.97 -4.16
CA ASP A 139 16.86 23.21 -3.56
C ASP A 139 18.18 23.06 -2.78
N ASP A 140 18.51 21.86 -2.33
CA ASP A 140 19.74 21.53 -1.61
C ASP A 140 20.86 21.01 -2.56
N VAL A 141 20.64 20.99 -3.88
CA VAL A 141 21.61 20.49 -4.89
C VAL A 141 22.10 21.64 -5.75
N ASP A 142 23.40 21.97 -5.62
CA ASP A 142 24.03 23.07 -6.37
C ASP A 142 24.39 22.68 -7.81
N ASP A 143 24.65 21.39 -8.06
CA ASP A 143 25.10 20.87 -9.35
C ASP A 143 23.96 20.15 -10.09
N PRO A 144 23.42 20.72 -11.19
CA PRO A 144 22.38 20.07 -11.99
C PRO A 144 22.79 18.72 -12.58
N GLU A 145 24.08 18.48 -12.85
CA GLU A 145 24.57 17.19 -13.40
C GLU A 145 24.38 16.06 -12.38
N LEU A 146 24.39 16.36 -11.07
CA LEU A 146 24.09 15.37 -10.04
C LEU A 146 22.64 14.88 -10.13
N LEU A 147 21.69 15.76 -10.43
CA LEU A 147 20.28 15.38 -10.61
C LEU A 147 20.09 14.48 -11.84
N ASP A 148 20.88 14.68 -12.90
CA ASP A 148 20.85 13.81 -14.08
C ASP A 148 21.37 12.41 -13.76
N LEU A 149 22.43 12.31 -12.96
CA LEU A 149 22.94 11.02 -12.48
C LEU A 149 21.94 10.31 -11.58
N VAL A 150 21.32 11.02 -10.64
CA VAL A 150 20.28 10.47 -9.76
C VAL A 150 19.09 9.96 -10.57
N GLU A 151 18.64 10.69 -11.59
CA GLU A 151 17.57 10.26 -12.47
C GLU A 151 17.94 8.97 -13.22
N MET A 152 19.16 8.90 -13.77
CA MET A 152 19.64 7.71 -14.46
C MET A 152 19.67 6.49 -13.54
N ASP A 153 20.20 6.63 -12.32
CA ASP A 153 20.23 5.56 -11.33
C ASP A 153 18.82 5.07 -10.96
N ILE A 154 17.85 5.99 -10.83
CA ILE A 154 16.45 5.64 -10.55
C ILE A 154 15.85 4.84 -11.69
N ARG A 155 16.05 5.27 -12.95
CA ARG A 155 15.56 4.59 -14.15
C ARG A 155 16.12 3.18 -14.26
N ASP A 156 17.40 3.01 -13.96
CA ASP A 156 18.06 1.70 -13.93
C ASP A 156 17.44 0.78 -12.86
N VAL A 157 17.22 1.28 -11.64
CA VAL A 157 16.61 0.50 -10.57
C VAL A 157 15.15 0.12 -10.91
N LEU A 158 14.39 1.01 -11.52
CA LEU A 158 13.02 0.72 -11.99
C LEU A 158 13.01 -0.38 -13.05
N THR A 159 13.91 -0.29 -14.04
CA THR A 159 14.05 -1.28 -15.11
C THR A 159 14.44 -2.65 -14.56
N GLN A 160 15.37 -2.70 -13.60
CA GLN A 160 15.77 -3.94 -12.92
C GLN A 160 14.62 -4.61 -12.15
N ASN A 161 13.59 -3.86 -11.81
CA ASN A 161 12.39 -4.36 -11.11
C ASN A 161 11.16 -4.45 -12.01
N ASP A 162 11.33 -4.61 -13.31
CA ASP A 162 10.28 -4.78 -14.33
C ASP A 162 9.29 -3.59 -14.45
N PHE A 163 9.69 -2.40 -14.06
CA PHE A 163 9.00 -1.17 -14.45
C PHE A 163 9.62 -0.56 -15.70
N PRO A 164 8.87 0.14 -16.57
CA PRO A 164 9.39 0.74 -17.79
C PRO A 164 10.20 2.01 -17.47
N GLY A 165 11.41 1.84 -16.91
CA GLY A 165 12.23 2.93 -16.35
C GLY A 165 12.46 4.11 -17.29
N ASP A 166 12.59 3.85 -18.61
CA ASP A 166 12.77 4.91 -19.62
C ASP A 166 11.51 5.75 -19.86
N GLU A 167 10.31 5.16 -19.63
CA GLU A 167 9.02 5.81 -19.90
C GLU A 167 8.40 6.47 -18.65
N VAL A 168 8.90 6.12 -17.47
CA VAL A 168 8.37 6.64 -16.20
C VAL A 168 8.59 8.17 -16.13
N PRO A 169 7.54 8.95 -15.83
CA PRO A 169 7.67 10.38 -15.58
C PRO A 169 8.55 10.65 -14.36
N VAL A 170 9.52 11.53 -14.51
CA VAL A 170 10.42 11.98 -13.44
C VAL A 170 10.29 13.48 -13.30
N ILE A 171 9.79 13.93 -12.18
CA ILE A 171 9.61 15.33 -11.84
C ILE A 171 10.65 15.74 -10.80
N ARG A 172 11.29 16.90 -11.01
CA ARG A 172 12.31 17.47 -10.12
C ARG A 172 11.74 18.66 -9.38
N GLY A 173 11.98 18.75 -8.06
CA GLY A 173 11.48 19.87 -7.28
C GLY A 173 11.81 19.83 -5.81
N SER A 174 11.16 20.67 -5.05
CA SER A 174 11.27 20.73 -3.59
C SER A 174 9.90 20.85 -2.94
N ALA A 175 9.51 19.84 -2.19
CA ALA A 175 8.31 19.86 -1.38
C ALA A 175 8.39 20.94 -0.29
N LYS A 176 9.59 21.21 0.23
CA LYS A 176 9.84 22.24 1.24
C LYS A 176 9.56 23.63 0.69
N VAL A 177 10.09 23.96 -0.48
CA VAL A 177 9.85 25.27 -1.14
C VAL A 177 8.34 25.48 -1.35
N ALA A 178 7.61 24.46 -1.80
CA ALA A 178 6.16 24.52 -1.95
C ALA A 178 5.44 24.70 -0.59
N LEU A 179 5.91 24.03 0.46
CA LEU A 179 5.33 24.16 1.81
C LEU A 179 5.62 25.53 2.45
N ASP A 180 6.80 26.08 2.23
CA ASP A 180 7.19 27.38 2.79
C ASP A 180 6.61 28.58 2.01
N CYS A 181 6.11 28.33 0.80
CA CYS A 181 5.48 29.36 -0.03
C CYS A 181 4.27 29.98 0.67
N THR A 182 4.21 31.30 0.76
CA THR A 182 3.12 32.06 1.38
C THR A 182 2.08 32.57 0.36
N SER A 183 2.33 32.35 -0.93
CA SER A 183 1.39 32.76 -1.99
C SER A 183 0.08 31.96 -1.92
N THR A 184 -1.01 32.65 -2.14
CA THR A 184 -2.35 32.03 -2.31
C THR A 184 -2.68 31.78 -3.77
N ASP A 185 -1.81 32.15 -4.72
CA ASP A 185 -1.96 31.82 -6.13
C ASP A 185 -1.44 30.41 -6.41
N PRO A 186 -2.29 29.46 -6.83
CA PRO A 186 -1.86 28.10 -7.17
C PRO A 186 -0.90 28.02 -8.37
N ASN A 187 -0.73 29.13 -9.12
CA ASN A 187 0.20 29.22 -10.25
C ASN A 187 1.54 29.86 -9.86
N ALA A 188 1.78 30.13 -8.57
CA ALA A 188 3.06 30.63 -8.13
C ALA A 188 4.19 29.63 -8.49
N PRO A 189 5.39 30.13 -8.87
CA PRO A 189 6.50 29.29 -9.33
C PRO A 189 6.90 28.20 -8.33
N GLU A 190 6.76 28.46 -7.03
CA GLU A 190 7.08 27.55 -5.95
C GLU A 190 6.20 26.28 -5.96
N TYR A 191 5.01 26.34 -6.54
CA TYR A 191 4.11 25.20 -6.69
C TYR A 191 4.27 24.47 -8.03
N ALA A 192 5.10 24.96 -8.95
CA ALA A 192 5.19 24.43 -10.30
C ALA A 192 5.52 22.93 -10.32
N CYS A 193 6.47 22.48 -9.48
CA CYS A 193 6.85 21.05 -9.40
C CYS A 193 5.71 20.18 -8.83
N ILE A 194 4.90 20.68 -7.91
CA ILE A 194 3.76 19.94 -7.36
C ILE A 194 2.64 19.83 -8.40
N LYS A 195 2.40 20.89 -9.16
CA LYS A 195 1.47 20.87 -10.28
C LYS A 195 1.90 19.85 -11.33
N GLU A 196 3.17 19.89 -11.76
CA GLU A 196 3.72 18.97 -12.73
C GLU A 196 3.65 17.51 -12.25
N LEU A 197 3.94 17.26 -10.97
CA LEU A 197 3.80 15.95 -10.34
C LEU A 197 2.36 15.44 -10.44
N MET A 198 1.37 16.27 -10.10
CA MET A 198 -0.03 15.86 -10.13
C MET A 198 -0.58 15.71 -11.55
N ASP A 199 -0.11 16.52 -12.50
CA ASP A 199 -0.42 16.36 -13.91
C ASP A 199 0.13 15.01 -14.43
N ALA A 200 1.37 14.65 -14.08
CA ALA A 200 1.97 13.36 -14.42
C ALA A 200 1.24 12.17 -13.77
N VAL A 201 0.82 12.29 -12.51
CA VAL A 201 0.01 11.29 -11.83
C VAL A 201 -1.33 11.07 -12.53
N ASP A 202 -2.02 12.17 -12.90
CA ASP A 202 -3.29 12.12 -13.63
C ASP A 202 -3.19 11.46 -15.02
N GLU A 203 -2.04 11.59 -15.67
CA GLU A 203 -1.84 11.11 -17.04
C GLU A 203 -1.26 9.70 -17.09
N TYR A 204 -0.26 9.42 -16.26
CA TYR A 204 0.52 8.19 -16.35
C TYR A 204 -0.06 7.03 -15.55
N ILE A 205 -0.66 7.29 -14.37
CA ILE A 205 -1.26 6.21 -13.58
C ILE A 205 -2.55 5.76 -14.25
N PRO A 206 -2.69 4.46 -14.61
CA PRO A 206 -3.86 3.97 -15.31
C PRO A 206 -5.12 4.11 -14.45
N ALA A 207 -6.27 4.29 -15.10
CA ALA A 207 -7.54 4.16 -14.41
C ALA A 207 -7.71 2.69 -13.97
N PRO A 208 -7.92 2.42 -12.68
CA PRO A 208 -8.00 1.04 -12.20
C PRO A 208 -9.26 0.35 -12.70
N GLU A 209 -9.12 -0.88 -13.17
CA GLU A 209 -10.25 -1.77 -13.39
C GLU A 209 -10.79 -2.26 -12.05
N ARG A 210 -12.10 -2.16 -11.84
CA ARG A 210 -12.74 -2.53 -10.58
C ARG A 210 -13.59 -3.78 -10.75
N ASP A 211 -13.27 -4.81 -10.00
CA ASP A 211 -14.00 -6.07 -9.97
C ASP A 211 -15.30 -5.98 -9.14
N GLU A 212 -16.21 -5.09 -9.51
CA GLU A 212 -17.47 -4.87 -8.77
C GLU A 212 -18.43 -6.06 -8.84
N ASN A 213 -18.33 -6.89 -9.89
CA ASN A 213 -19.21 -8.05 -10.09
C ASN A 213 -18.81 -9.30 -9.29
N LYS A 214 -17.63 -9.31 -8.69
CA LYS A 214 -17.16 -10.40 -7.83
C LYS A 214 -17.80 -10.31 -6.43
N PRO A 215 -17.83 -11.40 -5.66
CA PRO A 215 -18.26 -11.36 -4.26
C PRO A 215 -17.41 -10.36 -3.46
N PHE A 216 -18.06 -9.56 -2.60
CA PHE A 216 -17.40 -8.58 -1.74
C PHE A 216 -16.28 -9.20 -0.93
N LEU A 217 -15.15 -8.49 -0.89
CA LEU A 217 -13.99 -8.80 -0.05
C LEU A 217 -13.25 -7.53 0.31
N MET A 218 -12.95 -7.37 1.60
CA MET A 218 -12.18 -6.27 2.17
C MET A 218 -11.20 -6.81 3.21
N PRO A 219 -9.88 -6.78 2.98
CA PRO A 219 -8.88 -7.04 4.02
C PRO A 219 -8.98 -6.01 5.15
N VAL A 220 -8.90 -6.49 6.39
CA VAL A 220 -8.93 -5.63 7.58
C VAL A 220 -7.52 -5.09 7.85
N GLU A 221 -7.40 -3.77 7.88
CA GLU A 221 -6.14 -3.07 8.16
C GLU A 221 -6.02 -2.66 9.60
N ASP A 222 -7.10 -2.10 10.14
CA ASP A 222 -7.18 -1.65 11.51
C ASP A 222 -8.60 -1.80 12.03
N THR A 223 -8.72 -1.81 13.37
CA THR A 223 -10.00 -1.89 14.06
C THR A 223 -10.07 -0.87 15.17
N MET A 224 -11.18 -0.17 15.25
CA MET A 224 -11.41 0.83 16.30
C MET A 224 -12.80 0.71 16.89
N THR A 225 -12.96 1.13 18.13
CA THR A 225 -14.25 1.21 18.78
C THR A 225 -14.73 2.65 18.83
N ILE A 226 -15.93 2.91 18.35
CA ILE A 226 -16.59 4.20 18.49
C ILE A 226 -17.61 4.08 19.63
N THR A 227 -17.42 4.87 20.69
CA THR A 227 -18.30 4.88 21.85
C THR A 227 -19.75 5.12 21.43
N GLY A 228 -20.66 4.22 21.82
CA GLY A 228 -22.08 4.28 21.50
C GLY A 228 -22.46 3.86 20.07
N ARG A 229 -21.48 3.49 19.19
CA ARG A 229 -21.76 3.04 17.83
C ARG A 229 -21.28 1.61 17.53
N GLY A 230 -20.23 1.13 18.19
CA GLY A 230 -19.70 -0.22 18.02
C GLY A 230 -18.30 -0.27 17.41
N THR A 231 -17.94 -1.44 16.91
CA THR A 231 -16.63 -1.68 16.29
C THR A 231 -16.65 -1.34 14.80
N VAL A 232 -15.62 -0.65 14.36
CA VAL A 232 -15.36 -0.31 12.96
C VAL A 232 -14.14 -1.08 12.50
N ALA A 233 -14.26 -1.78 11.38
CA ALA A 233 -13.13 -2.34 10.64
C ALA A 233 -12.81 -1.42 9.47
N THR A 234 -11.54 -1.04 9.32
CA THR A 234 -11.07 -0.24 8.18
C THR A 234 -10.32 -1.10 7.19
N GLY A 235 -10.40 -0.74 5.92
CA GLY A 235 -9.68 -1.39 4.84
C GLY A 235 -10.11 -0.89 3.48
N ARG A 236 -9.37 -1.31 2.45
CA ARG A 236 -9.76 -1.11 1.06
C ARG A 236 -10.65 -2.26 0.59
N VAL A 237 -11.75 -1.94 -0.06
CA VAL A 237 -12.56 -2.95 -0.75
C VAL A 237 -11.74 -3.50 -1.93
N GLU A 238 -11.30 -4.76 -1.83
CA GLU A 238 -10.47 -5.41 -2.85
C GLU A 238 -11.31 -5.73 -4.09
N ARG A 239 -12.54 -6.21 -3.88
CA ARG A 239 -13.49 -6.55 -4.95
C ARG A 239 -14.93 -6.53 -4.44
N GLY A 240 -15.86 -6.48 -5.39
CA GLY A 240 -17.29 -6.51 -5.13
C GLY A 240 -17.85 -5.19 -4.59
N VAL A 241 -19.07 -5.30 -4.08
CA VAL A 241 -19.85 -4.19 -3.52
C VAL A 241 -20.42 -4.63 -2.18
N VAL A 242 -20.42 -3.72 -1.22
CA VAL A 242 -21.09 -3.91 0.09
C VAL A 242 -22.03 -2.73 0.36
N LYS A 243 -23.20 -3.00 0.90
CA LYS A 243 -24.23 -2.01 1.25
C LYS A 243 -24.48 -1.99 2.76
N VAL A 244 -25.00 -0.87 3.22
CA VAL A 244 -25.53 -0.80 4.59
C VAL A 244 -26.68 -1.83 4.75
N ASN A 245 -26.65 -2.57 5.83
CA ASN A 245 -27.48 -3.72 6.18
C ASN A 245 -27.12 -5.05 5.51
N ASP A 246 -26.07 -5.11 4.70
CA ASP A 246 -25.60 -6.40 4.20
C ASP A 246 -25.03 -7.27 5.35
N THR A 247 -25.26 -8.58 5.22
CA THR A 247 -24.60 -9.59 6.04
C THR A 247 -23.24 -9.90 5.46
N VAL A 248 -22.21 -9.86 6.30
CA VAL A 248 -20.82 -10.19 5.95
C VAL A 248 -20.25 -11.21 6.93
N GLU A 249 -19.19 -11.88 6.52
CA GLU A 249 -18.40 -12.76 7.38
C GLU A 249 -17.02 -12.17 7.63
N ILE A 250 -16.54 -12.34 8.87
CA ILE A 250 -15.18 -12.13 9.30
C ILE A 250 -14.48 -13.48 9.24
N THR A 251 -13.44 -13.64 8.42
CA THR A 251 -12.73 -14.91 8.23
C THR A 251 -11.21 -14.72 8.15
N GLY A 252 -10.45 -15.80 8.39
CA GLY A 252 -9.00 -15.78 8.53
C GLY A 252 -8.55 -15.63 9.98
N LEU A 253 -7.34 -16.10 10.27
CA LEU A 253 -6.71 -16.20 11.61
C LEU A 253 -7.41 -17.16 12.58
N THR A 254 -8.64 -17.52 12.32
CA THR A 254 -9.46 -18.50 13.04
C THR A 254 -10.06 -19.49 12.06
N GLU A 255 -10.36 -20.70 12.52
CA GLU A 255 -10.97 -21.74 11.68
C GLU A 255 -12.46 -21.44 11.37
N GLU A 256 -13.16 -20.87 12.34
CA GLU A 256 -14.60 -20.59 12.21
C GLU A 256 -14.84 -19.12 11.82
N PRO A 257 -15.54 -18.86 10.70
CA PRO A 257 -15.96 -17.52 10.33
C PRO A 257 -17.05 -16.98 11.27
N LYS A 258 -17.04 -15.67 11.50
CA LYS A 258 -18.04 -14.99 12.33
C LYS A 258 -18.92 -14.09 11.48
N SER A 259 -20.20 -14.34 11.45
CA SER A 259 -21.17 -13.54 10.70
C SER A 259 -21.58 -12.28 11.47
N THR A 260 -21.73 -11.18 10.73
CA THR A 260 -22.20 -9.89 11.27
C THR A 260 -22.92 -9.08 10.17
N VAL A 261 -23.50 -7.93 10.57
CA VAL A 261 -24.20 -7.01 9.68
C VAL A 261 -23.49 -5.66 9.66
N VAL A 262 -23.28 -5.12 8.47
CA VAL A 262 -22.75 -3.77 8.27
C VAL A 262 -23.86 -2.75 8.59
N THR A 263 -23.69 -1.96 9.64
CA THR A 263 -24.68 -0.96 10.08
C THR A 263 -24.40 0.45 9.60
N GLY A 264 -23.22 0.66 9.01
CA GLY A 264 -22.83 1.94 8.42
C GLY A 264 -21.53 1.81 7.66
N LEU A 265 -21.37 2.64 6.65
CA LEU A 265 -20.18 2.75 5.83
C LEU A 265 -19.71 4.20 5.83
N GLU A 266 -18.42 4.41 6.00
CA GLU A 266 -17.83 5.75 6.00
C GLU A 266 -16.52 5.73 5.18
N MET A 267 -16.30 6.80 4.42
CA MET A 267 -15.05 7.09 3.73
C MET A 267 -14.69 8.55 3.99
N PHE A 268 -13.48 8.83 4.49
CA PHE A 268 -13.01 10.17 4.84
C PHE A 268 -14.01 10.99 5.69
N ARG A 269 -14.63 10.32 6.70
CA ARG A 269 -15.65 10.88 7.60
C ARG A 269 -16.99 11.25 6.93
N LYS A 270 -17.17 10.93 5.64
CA LYS A 270 -18.43 11.03 4.92
C LYS A 270 -19.15 9.68 4.94
N THR A 271 -20.47 9.69 5.00
CA THR A 271 -21.28 8.46 4.99
C THR A 271 -21.51 7.97 3.57
N LEU A 272 -21.61 6.65 3.43
CA LEU A 272 -21.91 5.94 2.18
C LEU A 272 -23.12 5.03 2.39
N ASP A 273 -23.97 4.87 1.38
CA ASP A 273 -25.00 3.85 1.34
C ASP A 273 -24.44 2.50 0.86
N GLU A 274 -23.47 2.57 -0.06
CA GLU A 274 -22.74 1.43 -0.60
C GLU A 274 -21.27 1.78 -0.80
N ALA A 275 -20.41 0.77 -0.75
CA ALA A 275 -19.00 0.89 -1.08
C ALA A 275 -18.63 -0.14 -2.14
N VAL A 276 -17.90 0.31 -3.16
CA VAL A 276 -17.48 -0.48 -4.31
C VAL A 276 -15.98 -0.79 -4.25
N ALA A 277 -15.56 -1.76 -5.03
CA ALA A 277 -14.15 -2.11 -5.20
C ALA A 277 -13.27 -0.86 -5.38
N GLY A 278 -12.19 -0.76 -4.64
CA GLY A 278 -11.25 0.36 -4.63
C GLY A 278 -11.47 1.39 -3.52
N TYR A 279 -12.65 1.44 -2.88
CA TYR A 279 -12.90 2.40 -1.81
C TYR A 279 -12.18 2.01 -0.51
N ASN A 280 -11.55 2.99 0.14
CA ASN A 280 -10.99 2.84 1.50
C ASN A 280 -12.07 3.24 2.51
N ILE A 281 -12.60 2.26 3.21
CA ILE A 281 -13.77 2.47 4.06
C ILE A 281 -13.55 2.05 5.52
N GLY A 282 -14.37 2.63 6.38
CA GLY A 282 -14.67 2.09 7.70
C GLY A 282 -16.05 1.46 7.70
N ALA A 283 -16.12 0.16 7.93
CA ALA A 283 -17.37 -0.60 8.06
C ALA A 283 -17.74 -0.76 9.52
N LEU A 284 -18.88 -0.20 9.91
CA LEU A 284 -19.44 -0.34 11.25
C LEU A 284 -20.17 -1.68 11.38
N LEU A 285 -19.77 -2.51 12.33
CA LEU A 285 -20.22 -3.90 12.48
C LEU A 285 -21.12 -4.07 13.69
N ARG A 286 -22.22 -4.79 13.52
CA ARG A 286 -23.21 -5.05 14.59
C ARG A 286 -22.73 -6.17 15.52
N GLY A 287 -22.73 -5.92 16.84
CA GLY A 287 -22.51 -6.96 17.83
C GLY A 287 -21.11 -7.58 17.83
N ILE A 288 -20.13 -6.90 17.20
CA ILE A 288 -18.73 -7.29 17.17
C ILE A 288 -17.95 -6.44 18.18
N ASN A 289 -17.22 -7.08 19.09
CA ASN A 289 -16.27 -6.41 19.95
C ASN A 289 -14.93 -6.24 19.22
N ARG A 290 -14.10 -5.30 19.68
CA ARG A 290 -12.77 -5.10 19.12
C ARG A 290 -11.88 -6.35 19.18
N THR A 291 -12.10 -7.22 20.16
CA THR A 291 -11.38 -8.49 20.33
C THR A 291 -11.86 -9.60 19.40
N ASP A 292 -12.96 -9.40 18.70
CA ASP A 292 -13.56 -10.39 17.79
C ASP A 292 -13.09 -10.23 16.33
N ILE A 293 -12.39 -9.15 16.05
CA ILE A 293 -11.86 -8.83 14.71
C ILE A 293 -10.51 -8.14 14.85
N GLU A 294 -9.57 -8.56 14.02
CA GLU A 294 -8.21 -8.04 14.05
C GLU A 294 -7.64 -7.86 12.64
N ARG A 295 -6.56 -7.09 12.54
CA ARG A 295 -5.80 -6.91 11.30
C ARG A 295 -5.34 -8.26 10.76
N GLY A 296 -5.51 -8.47 9.45
CA GLY A 296 -5.15 -9.69 8.77
C GLY A 296 -6.32 -10.62 8.47
N GLN A 297 -7.44 -10.44 9.14
CA GLN A 297 -8.70 -11.06 8.74
C GLN A 297 -9.29 -10.32 7.53
N VAL A 298 -10.32 -10.89 6.92
CA VAL A 298 -11.07 -10.24 5.85
C VAL A 298 -12.55 -10.16 6.20
N LEU A 299 -13.20 -9.08 5.77
CA LEU A 299 -14.66 -9.02 5.64
C LEU A 299 -15.02 -9.48 4.24
N CYS A 300 -15.94 -10.41 4.13
CA CYS A 300 -16.34 -10.96 2.84
C CYS A 300 -17.84 -11.24 2.76
N LYS A 301 -18.33 -11.46 1.54
CA LYS A 301 -19.66 -12.04 1.34
C LYS A 301 -19.70 -13.45 1.97
N PRO A 302 -20.74 -13.81 2.74
CA PRO A 302 -20.82 -15.12 3.39
C PRO A 302 -20.51 -16.28 2.45
N GLY A 303 -19.58 -17.16 2.87
CA GLY A 303 -19.17 -18.36 2.12
C GLY A 303 -18.36 -18.11 0.84
N SER A 304 -17.87 -16.89 0.60
CA SER A 304 -17.15 -16.57 -0.65
C SER A 304 -15.64 -16.80 -0.60
N ILE A 305 -15.06 -16.92 0.58
CA ILE A 305 -13.66 -17.26 0.82
C ILE A 305 -13.54 -18.02 2.15
N HIS A 306 -12.59 -18.93 2.24
CA HIS A 306 -12.38 -19.76 3.43
C HIS A 306 -10.95 -19.63 3.96
N PRO A 307 -10.73 -19.84 5.27
CA PRO A 307 -9.39 -19.88 5.83
C PRO A 307 -8.73 -21.22 5.49
N HIS A 308 -7.45 -21.16 5.13
CA HIS A 308 -6.63 -22.35 4.79
C HIS A 308 -5.25 -22.23 5.42
N THR A 309 -4.68 -23.39 5.73
CA THR A 309 -3.30 -23.50 6.24
C THR A 309 -2.35 -24.08 5.21
N LYS A 310 -2.84 -24.78 4.18
CA LYS A 310 -1.99 -25.50 3.22
C LYS A 310 -2.27 -25.09 1.80
N PHE A 311 -1.21 -24.74 1.09
CA PHE A 311 -1.29 -24.38 -0.32
C PHE A 311 -0.02 -24.74 -1.05
N THR A 312 -0.11 -24.84 -2.38
CA THR A 312 1.02 -24.89 -3.29
C THR A 312 1.21 -23.51 -3.89
N GLY A 313 2.43 -23.00 -3.92
CA GLY A 313 2.77 -21.72 -4.51
C GLY A 313 3.90 -21.83 -5.51
N GLN A 314 3.83 -21.03 -6.57
CA GLN A 314 4.98 -20.77 -7.42
C GLN A 314 5.75 -19.60 -6.84
N VAL A 315 7.04 -19.80 -6.56
CA VAL A 315 7.89 -18.87 -5.81
C VAL A 315 9.16 -18.56 -6.58
N TYR A 316 9.45 -17.29 -6.72
CA TYR A 316 10.76 -16.79 -7.13
C TYR A 316 11.58 -16.45 -5.87
N VAL A 317 12.77 -17.02 -5.75
CA VAL A 317 13.70 -16.75 -4.64
C VAL A 317 14.67 -15.67 -5.07
N LEU A 318 14.64 -14.53 -4.38
CA LEU A 318 15.45 -13.36 -4.71
C LEU A 318 16.94 -13.65 -4.60
N LYS A 319 17.73 -13.17 -5.58
CA LYS A 319 19.19 -13.22 -5.56
C LYS A 319 19.76 -12.24 -4.54
N LYS A 320 21.03 -12.42 -4.20
CA LYS A 320 21.76 -11.52 -3.30
C LYS A 320 21.79 -10.07 -3.82
N GLU A 321 21.97 -9.90 -5.13
CA GLU A 321 22.01 -8.60 -5.81
C GLU A 321 20.66 -7.88 -5.77
N GLU A 322 19.56 -8.64 -5.64
CA GLU A 322 18.19 -8.15 -5.47
C GLU A 322 17.81 -7.90 -3.99
N GLY A 323 18.79 -7.94 -3.08
CA GLY A 323 18.57 -7.80 -1.63
C GLY A 323 18.13 -9.09 -0.92
N GLY A 324 18.02 -10.20 -1.66
CA GLY A 324 17.59 -11.50 -1.15
C GLY A 324 18.66 -12.28 -0.40
N ARG A 325 18.50 -13.61 -0.41
CA ARG A 325 19.41 -14.54 0.25
C ARG A 325 20.70 -14.71 -0.54
N HIS A 326 21.77 -15.07 0.16
CA HIS A 326 23.05 -15.50 -0.43
C HIS A 326 23.34 -17.00 -0.17
N THR A 327 22.47 -17.69 0.59
CA THR A 327 22.59 -19.11 0.88
C THR A 327 21.32 -19.85 0.43
N PRO A 328 21.45 -21.10 -0.03
CA PRO A 328 20.29 -21.93 -0.33
C PRO A 328 19.50 -22.28 0.92
N PHE A 329 18.28 -22.75 0.74
CA PHE A 329 17.50 -23.38 1.80
C PHE A 329 16.98 -24.75 1.36
N VAL A 330 16.62 -25.57 2.34
CA VAL A 330 16.10 -26.93 2.18
C VAL A 330 14.67 -27.01 2.71
N SER A 331 14.01 -28.15 2.50
CA SER A 331 12.70 -28.41 3.12
C SER A 331 12.74 -28.20 4.65
N ASN A 332 11.61 -27.84 5.23
CA ASN A 332 11.44 -27.39 6.61
C ASN A 332 11.97 -25.98 6.92
N TYR A 333 12.31 -25.19 5.90
CA TYR A 333 12.57 -23.77 6.07
C TYR A 333 11.31 -23.02 6.54
N ARG A 334 11.45 -22.10 7.49
CA ARG A 334 10.35 -21.46 8.21
C ARG A 334 10.41 -19.93 8.16
N PRO A 335 10.18 -19.31 6.99
CA PRO A 335 10.11 -17.86 6.87
C PRO A 335 8.71 -17.31 7.25
N GLN A 336 8.59 -15.99 7.19
CA GLN A 336 7.31 -15.28 7.27
C GLN A 336 6.72 -15.09 5.87
N PHE A 337 5.44 -15.39 5.73
CA PHE A 337 4.63 -15.17 4.54
C PHE A 337 3.73 -13.96 4.76
N PHE A 338 3.78 -13.00 3.86
CA PHE A 338 2.97 -11.79 3.90
C PHE A 338 1.85 -11.88 2.87
N PHE A 339 0.62 -11.90 3.35
CA PHE A 339 -0.60 -11.91 2.54
C PHE A 339 -1.44 -10.69 2.89
N ARG A 340 -1.88 -9.89 1.91
CA ARG A 340 -2.72 -8.72 2.15
C ARG A 340 -2.22 -7.87 3.33
N THR A 341 -2.94 -7.89 4.45
CA THR A 341 -2.65 -7.07 5.64
C THR A 341 -1.99 -7.85 6.78
N THR A 342 -1.66 -9.14 6.59
CA THR A 342 -1.10 -10.01 7.64
C THR A 342 0.21 -10.67 7.23
N ASP A 343 0.93 -11.13 8.22
CA ASP A 343 2.08 -12.03 8.09
C ASP A 343 1.91 -13.25 8.98
N VAL A 344 2.36 -14.39 8.48
CA VAL A 344 2.30 -15.66 9.23
C VAL A 344 3.54 -16.50 8.91
N THR A 345 4.02 -17.23 9.90
CA THR A 345 5.09 -18.20 9.69
C THR A 345 4.53 -19.43 8.95
N GLY A 346 5.26 -19.88 7.94
CA GLY A 346 4.92 -21.11 7.22
C GLY A 346 6.12 -22.01 7.08
N VAL A 347 5.88 -23.30 6.92
CA VAL A 347 6.89 -24.33 6.66
C VAL A 347 6.87 -24.65 5.18
N ILE A 348 8.03 -24.55 4.53
CA ILE A 348 8.21 -24.88 3.12
C ILE A 348 8.62 -26.34 2.97
N THR A 349 7.96 -27.04 2.04
CA THR A 349 8.35 -28.36 1.55
C THR A 349 8.69 -28.25 0.07
N LEU A 350 9.94 -28.57 -0.28
CA LEU A 350 10.39 -28.59 -1.66
C LEU A 350 9.89 -29.86 -2.38
N PRO A 351 9.76 -29.83 -3.72
CA PRO A 351 9.46 -31.02 -4.51
C PRO A 351 10.48 -32.14 -4.26
N ALA A 352 10.05 -33.40 -4.40
CA ALA A 352 10.89 -34.57 -4.08
C ALA A 352 12.14 -34.68 -4.95
N ASP A 353 12.15 -34.09 -6.13
CA ASP A 353 13.27 -34.04 -7.07
C ASP A 353 14.26 -32.89 -6.79
N LYS A 354 13.99 -32.06 -5.77
CA LYS A 354 14.79 -30.87 -5.45
C LYS A 354 15.25 -30.87 -3.99
N GLU A 355 16.51 -31.17 -3.76
CA GLU A 355 17.10 -31.23 -2.41
C GLU A 355 17.22 -29.84 -1.76
N MET A 356 17.52 -28.80 -2.57
CA MET A 356 17.69 -27.43 -2.09
C MET A 356 17.19 -26.40 -3.12
N CYS A 357 16.83 -25.24 -2.64
CA CYS A 357 16.44 -24.10 -3.44
C CYS A 357 17.50 -23.00 -3.37
N MET A 358 18.01 -22.59 -4.54
CA MET A 358 19.06 -21.58 -4.66
C MET A 358 18.44 -20.17 -4.84
N PRO A 359 19.16 -19.11 -4.41
CA PRO A 359 18.82 -17.75 -4.82
C PRO A 359 18.76 -17.63 -6.36
N GLY A 360 17.68 -17.06 -6.88
CA GLY A 360 17.39 -16.97 -8.32
C GLY A 360 16.54 -18.09 -8.89
N ASP A 361 16.21 -19.10 -8.09
CA ASP A 361 15.34 -20.19 -8.54
C ASP A 361 13.87 -19.75 -8.60
N ASN A 362 13.16 -20.31 -9.59
CA ASN A 362 11.71 -20.28 -9.67
C ASN A 362 11.19 -21.70 -9.41
N VAL A 363 10.48 -21.90 -8.30
CA VAL A 363 10.14 -23.24 -7.80
C VAL A 363 8.68 -23.31 -7.37
N VAL A 364 8.02 -24.39 -7.74
CA VAL A 364 6.72 -24.75 -7.16
C VAL A 364 6.97 -25.46 -5.84
N MET A 365 6.42 -25.00 -4.75
CA MET A 365 6.62 -25.57 -3.43
C MET A 365 5.32 -25.63 -2.63
N ASP A 366 5.24 -26.61 -1.72
CA ASP A 366 4.15 -26.71 -0.78
C ASP A 366 4.48 -25.91 0.50
N VAL A 367 3.47 -25.25 1.03
CA VAL A 367 3.56 -24.42 2.22
C VAL A 367 2.48 -24.81 3.22
N GLU A 368 2.88 -24.98 4.48
CA GLU A 368 1.98 -25.17 5.60
C GLU A 368 2.14 -24.00 6.60
N LEU A 369 1.10 -23.20 6.70
CA LEU A 369 1.04 -22.03 7.60
C LEU A 369 0.71 -22.48 9.03
N ILE A 370 1.27 -21.80 10.02
CA ILE A 370 0.96 -22.08 11.44
C ILE A 370 -0.41 -21.56 11.89
N THR A 371 -1.01 -20.66 11.13
CA THR A 371 -2.31 -20.03 11.39
C THR A 371 -3.12 -20.02 10.10
N PRO A 372 -4.43 -20.34 10.13
CA PRO A 372 -5.25 -20.30 8.93
C PRO A 372 -5.44 -18.86 8.44
N ILE A 373 -5.33 -18.66 7.15
CA ILE A 373 -5.51 -17.37 6.49
C ILE A 373 -6.53 -17.48 5.37
N ALA A 374 -7.33 -16.43 5.16
CA ALA A 374 -8.24 -16.32 4.02
C ALA A 374 -7.42 -16.16 2.72
N ILE A 375 -7.12 -17.27 2.07
CA ILE A 375 -6.35 -17.34 0.82
C ILE A 375 -7.17 -18.00 -0.29
N GLU A 376 -6.82 -17.67 -1.52
CA GLU A 376 -7.42 -18.20 -2.74
C GLU A 376 -6.35 -18.36 -3.83
N GLU A 377 -6.65 -19.14 -4.85
CA GLU A 377 -5.76 -19.31 -6.01
C GLU A 377 -5.59 -17.97 -6.73
N GLY A 378 -4.36 -17.67 -7.14
CA GLY A 378 -3.98 -16.39 -7.76
C GLY A 378 -3.54 -15.30 -6.76
N LEU A 379 -3.72 -15.52 -5.44
CA LEU A 379 -3.27 -14.55 -4.45
C LEU A 379 -1.74 -14.47 -4.40
N ARG A 380 -1.21 -13.26 -4.50
CA ARG A 380 0.23 -12.99 -4.38
C ARG A 380 0.65 -12.92 -2.92
N PHE A 381 1.91 -13.29 -2.67
CA PHE A 381 2.52 -13.17 -1.35
C PHE A 381 4.02 -12.86 -1.44
N ALA A 382 4.55 -12.24 -0.38
CA ALA A 382 5.97 -12.06 -0.19
C ALA A 382 6.49 -13.01 0.91
N ILE A 383 7.74 -13.43 0.79
CA ILE A 383 8.45 -14.25 1.79
C ILE A 383 9.55 -13.39 2.39
N ARG A 384 9.60 -13.33 3.72
CA ARG A 384 10.58 -12.52 4.45
C ARG A 384 11.30 -13.35 5.53
N GLU A 385 12.56 -13.02 5.75
CA GLU A 385 13.40 -13.57 6.82
C GLU A 385 14.35 -12.49 7.34
N GLY A 386 14.46 -12.35 8.67
CA GLY A 386 15.41 -11.44 9.29
C GLY A 386 15.30 -9.98 8.82
N GLY A 387 14.07 -9.50 8.56
CA GLY A 387 13.82 -8.14 8.09
C GLY A 387 14.04 -7.92 6.58
N ARG A 388 14.35 -8.97 5.80
CA ARG A 388 14.59 -8.88 4.35
C ARG A 388 13.54 -9.67 3.57
N THR A 389 13.16 -9.17 2.41
CA THR A 389 12.39 -9.94 1.45
C THR A 389 13.32 -10.93 0.76
N VAL A 390 12.99 -12.22 0.84
CA VAL A 390 13.79 -13.30 0.29
C VAL A 390 13.16 -14.04 -0.87
N GLY A 391 11.89 -13.75 -1.13
CA GLY A 391 11.17 -14.31 -2.26
C GLY A 391 9.77 -13.71 -2.39
N SER A 392 9.15 -14.00 -3.51
CA SER A 392 7.75 -13.68 -3.79
C SER A 392 7.11 -14.81 -4.57
N GLY A 393 5.80 -14.94 -4.44
CA GLY A 393 5.09 -16.00 -5.12
C GLY A 393 3.62 -15.73 -5.31
N VAL A 394 2.98 -16.68 -5.96
CA VAL A 394 1.54 -16.71 -6.17
C VAL A 394 0.99 -18.07 -5.74
N VAL A 395 -0.15 -18.09 -5.08
CA VAL A 395 -0.87 -19.31 -4.70
C VAL A 395 -1.42 -19.95 -5.99
N THR A 396 -0.98 -21.17 -6.29
CA THR A 396 -1.41 -21.90 -7.49
C THR A 396 -2.48 -22.94 -7.19
N LYS A 397 -2.53 -23.43 -5.94
CA LYS A 397 -3.49 -24.43 -5.51
C LYS A 397 -3.69 -24.39 -4.00
N ILE A 398 -4.92 -24.59 -3.56
CA ILE A 398 -5.28 -24.80 -2.16
C ILE A 398 -5.29 -26.29 -1.87
N ASN A 399 -4.64 -26.73 -0.78
CA ASN A 399 -4.43 -28.15 -0.46
C ASN A 399 -5.22 -28.60 0.80
N GLY A 400 -6.05 -27.76 1.39
CA GLY A 400 -6.86 -28.13 2.58
C GLY A 400 -7.22 -26.96 3.46
#